data_2ca30ccdb256ff948b26235b38466e03
#
_entry.id   2ca30ccdb256ff948b26235b38466e03
#
_cell.length_a   1.000
_cell.length_b   1.000
_cell.length_c   1.000
_cell.angle_alpha   90.00
_cell.angle_beta   90.00
_cell.angle_gamma   90.00
#
_symmetry.space_group_name_H-M   'P 1'
#
loop_
_entity.id
_entity.type
_entity.pdbx_description
1 polymer ?
#
loop_
_entity_poly.entity_id
_entity_poly.type
_entity_poly.pdbx_seq_one_letter_code
_entity_poly.pdbx_strand_id
1 'polypeptide(L)'
;AQSEVDYLEMAKRMEDIGVRYLIVTDIYKDGTMNGPNLVMLDKVNRAVSCNIIASGGVSNLKDIVDLNALGVYGAIAGKSIYTKALDLTAAITASQRLSGKSFKCSEEVEDHLERYFKKSELIPCIVQEASTNEVLMLAYMNRESMAKTLETGYTWFYSRSRQTLWNKGATSGHTQKVISMYADCDDDTLLVKVVQTGAACHTGSHSCFYKEIARN
;
A
#
# COMPACT_ATOMS: atom_id res chain seq x y z
N ALA A 1 4.57 3.77 38.03
CA ALA A 1 3.40 3.10 38.60
C ALA A 1 2.88 2.10 37.56
N GLN A 2 2.75 0.85 37.92
CA GLN A 2 2.06 -0.14 37.07
C GLN A 2 0.55 0.11 37.20
N SER A 3 -0.14 0.26 36.05
CA SER A 3 -1.60 0.36 36.02
C SER A 3 -2.21 -1.03 36.28
N GLU A 4 -3.30 -1.10 37.03
CA GLU A 4 -4.10 -2.32 37.18
C GLU A 4 -4.95 -2.63 35.94
N VAL A 5 -5.07 -1.66 35.00
CA VAL A 5 -5.85 -1.82 33.78
C VAL A 5 -5.01 -2.51 32.71
N ASP A 6 -5.54 -3.61 32.19
CA ASP A 6 -4.94 -4.32 31.05
C ASP A 6 -4.91 -3.43 29.79
N TYR A 7 -3.84 -3.57 29.00
CA TYR A 7 -3.64 -2.73 27.81
C TYR A 7 -4.71 -2.94 26.71
N LEU A 8 -5.31 -4.14 26.62
CA LEU A 8 -6.41 -4.40 25.70
C LEU A 8 -7.70 -3.72 26.15
N GLU A 9 -7.96 -3.76 27.46
CA GLU A 9 -9.11 -3.07 28.05
C GLU A 9 -8.97 -1.56 27.86
N MET A 10 -7.76 -1.02 28.08
CA MET A 10 -7.49 0.41 27.84
C MET A 10 -7.72 0.78 26.37
N ALA A 11 -7.23 -0.04 25.43
CA ALA A 11 -7.42 0.23 24.00
C ALA A 11 -8.91 0.29 23.60
N LYS A 12 -9.73 -0.63 24.10
CA LYS A 12 -11.19 -0.63 23.89
C LYS A 12 -11.86 0.60 24.47
N ARG A 13 -11.50 0.97 25.71
CA ARG A 13 -12.03 2.21 26.34
C ARG A 13 -11.70 3.47 25.53
N MET A 14 -10.49 3.52 24.93
CA MET A 14 -10.12 4.65 24.08
C MET A 14 -10.94 4.66 22.77
N GLU A 15 -11.19 3.51 22.18
CA GLU A 15 -12.07 3.38 21.03
C GLU A 15 -13.50 3.83 21.35
N ASP A 16 -14.07 3.39 22.47
CA ASP A 16 -15.44 3.72 22.91
C ASP A 16 -15.67 5.23 23.05
N ILE A 17 -14.63 6.00 23.43
CA ILE A 17 -14.68 7.46 23.52
C ILE A 17 -14.32 8.17 22.21
N GLY A 18 -14.16 7.41 21.10
CA GLY A 18 -13.97 7.95 19.76
C GLY A 18 -12.52 8.21 19.32
N VAL A 19 -11.53 7.68 20.04
CA VAL A 19 -10.13 7.74 19.60
C VAL A 19 -9.94 6.93 18.33
N ARG A 20 -9.29 7.53 17.31
CA ARG A 20 -9.07 6.92 15.99
C ARG A 20 -7.66 6.39 15.78
N TYR A 21 -6.69 6.87 16.55
CA TYR A 21 -5.28 6.49 16.45
C TYR A 21 -4.73 6.19 17.83
N LEU A 22 -4.11 5.02 17.98
CA LEU A 22 -3.46 4.59 19.21
C LEU A 22 -1.98 4.34 18.97
N ILE A 23 -1.12 5.05 19.70
CA ILE A 23 0.30 4.71 19.77
C ILE A 23 0.46 3.68 20.89
N VAL A 24 0.94 2.49 20.53
CA VAL A 24 1.16 1.39 21.46
C VAL A 24 2.66 1.18 21.62
N THR A 25 3.16 1.48 22.81
CA THR A 25 4.59 1.36 23.13
C THR A 25 4.83 0.21 24.11
N ASP A 26 5.68 -0.76 23.72
CA ASP A 26 6.22 -1.72 24.67
C ASP A 26 7.44 -1.09 25.37
N ILE A 27 7.26 -0.67 26.62
CA ILE A 27 8.29 -0.02 27.43
C ILE A 27 9.53 -0.92 27.69
N TYR A 28 9.37 -2.24 27.63
CA TYR A 28 10.48 -3.19 27.78
C TYR A 28 11.27 -3.35 26.46
N LYS A 29 10.69 -2.95 25.36
CA LYS A 29 11.34 -2.98 24.04
C LYS A 29 11.86 -1.61 23.62
N ASP A 30 11.36 -0.53 24.24
CA ASP A 30 11.74 0.82 23.88
C ASP A 30 13.23 1.08 24.06
N GLY A 31 13.88 1.63 23.04
CA GLY A 31 15.32 1.90 23.01
C GLY A 31 16.23 0.66 22.96
N THR A 32 15.71 -0.57 23.02
CA THR A 32 16.54 -1.79 23.09
C THR A 32 17.06 -2.24 21.72
N MET A 33 16.42 -1.85 20.61
CA MET A 33 16.72 -2.32 19.25
C MET A 33 16.62 -3.86 19.10
N ASN A 34 15.76 -4.52 19.89
CA ASN A 34 15.56 -5.97 19.88
C ASN A 34 14.23 -6.40 19.21
N GLY A 35 13.78 -5.62 18.25
CA GLY A 35 12.52 -5.83 17.54
C GLY A 35 11.28 -5.43 18.33
N PRO A 36 10.17 -5.10 17.66
CA PRO A 36 8.90 -4.78 18.29
C PRO A 36 8.22 -6.02 18.89
N ASN A 37 7.28 -5.82 19.82
CA ASN A 37 6.48 -6.89 20.39
C ASN A 37 5.29 -7.23 19.45
N LEU A 38 5.56 -8.04 18.42
CA LEU A 38 4.59 -8.39 17.40
C LEU A 38 3.34 -9.08 17.99
N VAL A 39 3.52 -9.91 19.04
CA VAL A 39 2.41 -10.64 19.69
C VAL A 39 1.45 -9.67 20.39
N MET A 40 1.99 -8.70 21.12
CA MET A 40 1.19 -7.67 21.79
C MET A 40 0.46 -6.80 20.75
N LEU A 41 1.18 -6.36 19.73
CA LEU A 41 0.64 -5.50 18.67
C LEU A 41 -0.47 -6.21 17.87
N ASP A 42 -0.31 -7.50 17.54
CA ASP A 42 -1.35 -8.28 16.87
C ASP A 42 -2.63 -8.36 17.72
N LYS A 43 -2.48 -8.63 19.03
CA LYS A 43 -3.62 -8.67 19.94
C LYS A 43 -4.38 -7.35 20.00
N VAL A 44 -3.68 -6.21 20.10
CA VAL A 44 -4.32 -4.89 20.10
C VAL A 44 -4.97 -4.60 18.76
N ASN A 45 -4.26 -4.85 17.66
CA ASN A 45 -4.73 -4.55 16.30
C ASN A 45 -6.01 -5.35 15.94
N ARG A 46 -6.18 -6.53 16.51
CA ARG A 46 -7.41 -7.34 16.35
C ARG A 46 -8.53 -6.95 17.33
N ALA A 47 -8.19 -6.35 18.46
CA ALA A 47 -9.15 -6.06 19.52
C ALA A 47 -9.92 -4.76 19.30
N VAL A 48 -9.40 -3.85 18.47
CA VAL A 48 -9.98 -2.52 18.19
C VAL A 48 -9.94 -2.20 16.70
N SER A 49 -10.81 -1.31 16.24
CA SER A 49 -10.82 -0.77 14.87
C SER A 49 -9.95 0.48 14.71
N CYS A 50 -9.39 1.01 15.80
CA CYS A 50 -8.46 2.13 15.78
C CYS A 50 -7.22 1.85 14.92
N ASN A 51 -6.66 2.88 14.34
CA ASN A 51 -5.37 2.81 13.65
C ASN A 51 -4.23 2.66 14.66
N ILE A 52 -3.56 1.51 14.66
CA ILE A 52 -2.47 1.22 15.60
C ILE A 52 -1.14 1.71 15.03
N ILE A 53 -0.42 2.50 15.83
CA ILE A 53 0.95 2.93 15.55
C ILE A 53 1.87 2.21 16.55
N ALA A 54 2.72 1.32 16.02
CA ALA A 54 3.67 0.56 16.83
C ALA A 54 4.83 1.45 17.30
N SER A 55 5.20 1.34 18.56
CA SER A 55 6.34 2.05 19.16
C SER A 55 7.14 1.13 20.07
N GLY A 56 8.46 1.31 20.07
CA GLY A 56 9.41 0.54 20.87
C GLY A 56 10.01 -0.66 20.14
N GLY A 57 11.34 -0.73 20.14
CA GLY A 57 12.12 -1.87 19.67
C GLY A 57 12.45 -1.92 18.18
N VAL A 58 11.81 -1.13 17.32
CA VAL A 58 12.07 -1.14 15.87
C VAL A 58 13.55 -0.89 15.59
N SER A 59 14.23 -1.86 14.97
CA SER A 59 15.67 -1.88 14.83
C SER A 59 16.17 -1.99 13.40
N ASN A 60 15.46 -2.69 12.54
CA ASN A 60 15.93 -3.02 11.19
C ASN A 60 14.76 -3.14 10.20
N LEU A 61 15.10 -3.38 8.93
CA LEU A 61 14.12 -3.46 7.84
C LEU A 61 13.14 -4.62 8.01
N LYS A 62 13.59 -5.75 8.59
CA LYS A 62 12.72 -6.89 8.85
C LYS A 62 11.59 -6.53 9.81
N ASP A 63 11.86 -5.73 10.84
CA ASP A 63 10.84 -5.29 11.77
C ASP A 63 9.74 -4.48 11.07
N ILE A 64 10.12 -3.63 10.11
CA ILE A 64 9.16 -2.88 9.28
C ILE A 64 8.31 -3.82 8.43
N VAL A 65 8.93 -4.85 7.85
CA VAL A 65 8.23 -5.89 7.08
C VAL A 65 7.22 -6.63 7.96
N ASP A 66 7.64 -7.07 9.14
CA ASP A 66 6.80 -7.84 10.07
C ASP A 66 5.62 -6.98 10.60
N LEU A 67 5.87 -5.73 10.95
CA LEU A 67 4.82 -4.78 11.37
C LEU A 67 3.80 -4.51 10.27
N ASN A 68 4.28 -4.40 9.04
CA ASN A 68 3.42 -4.21 7.88
C ASN A 68 2.55 -5.46 7.61
N ALA A 69 3.13 -6.67 7.78
CA ALA A 69 2.38 -7.92 7.67
C ALA A 69 1.25 -8.05 8.73
N LEU A 70 1.45 -7.47 9.93
CA LEU A 70 0.41 -7.37 10.96
C LEU A 70 -0.71 -6.37 10.60
N GLY A 71 -0.51 -5.53 9.58
CA GLY A 71 -1.47 -4.53 9.18
C GLY A 71 -1.61 -3.35 10.14
N VAL A 72 -0.61 -3.05 10.97
CA VAL A 72 -0.60 -1.82 11.78
C VAL A 72 -0.51 -0.59 10.89
N TYR A 73 -1.12 0.50 11.33
CA TYR A 73 -1.20 1.73 10.55
C TYR A 73 0.16 2.39 10.31
N GLY A 74 1.05 2.32 11.31
CA GLY A 74 2.38 2.92 11.22
C GLY A 74 3.32 2.42 12.30
N ALA A 75 4.58 2.86 12.23
CA ALA A 75 5.61 2.54 13.20
C ALA A 75 6.46 3.77 13.54
N ILE A 76 6.88 3.88 14.79
CA ILE A 76 7.84 4.86 15.25
C ILE A 76 9.21 4.20 15.33
N ALA A 77 10.14 4.67 14.51
CA ALA A 77 11.53 4.28 14.54
C ALA A 77 12.39 5.48 14.99
N GLY A 78 12.93 5.42 16.18
CA GLY A 78 13.76 6.48 16.76
C GLY A 78 15.23 6.12 16.70
N LYS A 79 15.73 5.40 17.70
CA LYS A 79 17.13 5.06 17.89
C LYS A 79 17.76 4.42 16.65
N SER A 80 17.07 3.50 15.98
CA SER A 80 17.58 2.82 14.78
C SER A 80 17.87 3.76 13.61
N ILE A 81 17.10 4.84 13.47
CA ILE A 81 17.38 5.88 12.47
C ILE A 81 18.61 6.70 12.86
N TYR A 82 18.67 7.16 14.12
CA TYR A 82 19.80 7.99 14.60
C TYR A 82 21.12 7.23 14.61
N THR A 83 21.11 5.93 14.89
CA THR A 83 22.29 5.06 14.84
C THR A 83 22.61 4.56 13.44
N LYS A 84 21.80 4.92 12.43
CA LYS A 84 21.91 4.43 11.04
C LYS A 84 21.77 2.90 10.89
N ALA A 85 21.20 2.22 11.88
CA ALA A 85 20.90 0.79 11.80
C ALA A 85 19.72 0.51 10.85
N LEU A 86 18.84 1.50 10.68
CA LEU A 86 17.71 1.46 9.74
C LEU A 86 17.79 2.67 8.81
N ASP A 87 17.89 2.42 7.51
CA ASP A 87 17.74 3.46 6.49
C ASP A 87 16.28 3.86 6.33
N LEU A 88 15.99 5.14 6.48
CA LEU A 88 14.61 5.65 6.44
C LEU A 88 13.97 5.46 5.07
N THR A 89 14.72 5.66 3.99
CA THR A 89 14.21 5.49 2.62
C THR A 89 13.86 4.03 2.35
N ALA A 90 14.74 3.10 2.77
CA ALA A 90 14.48 1.67 2.67
C ALA A 90 13.28 1.25 3.53
N ALA A 91 13.15 1.81 4.75
CA ALA A 91 12.02 1.54 5.65
C ALA A 91 10.69 2.01 5.04
N ILE A 92 10.63 3.23 4.50
CA ILE A 92 9.45 3.77 3.81
C ILE A 92 9.10 2.88 2.62
N THR A 93 10.08 2.53 1.79
CA THR A 93 9.88 1.65 0.64
C THR A 93 9.34 0.27 1.06
N ALA A 94 9.88 -0.32 2.11
CA ALA A 94 9.44 -1.61 2.63
C ALA A 94 8.02 -1.53 3.22
N SER A 95 7.71 -0.45 3.96
CA SER A 95 6.37 -0.23 4.51
C SER A 95 5.32 -0.11 3.39
N GLN A 96 5.68 0.51 2.28
CA GLN A 96 4.83 0.63 1.10
C GLN A 96 4.69 -0.70 0.33
N ARG A 97 5.76 -1.52 0.28
CA ARG A 97 5.76 -2.81 -0.44
C ARG A 97 4.86 -3.87 0.18
N LEU A 98 4.63 -3.82 1.48
CA LEU A 98 3.98 -4.90 2.22
C LEU A 98 2.60 -4.55 2.79
N SER A 99 2.11 -3.32 2.61
CA SER A 99 0.74 -3.02 2.96
C SER A 99 -0.20 -3.81 2.04
N GLY A 100 -0.28 -5.11 2.30
CA GLY A 100 -1.31 -6.01 1.80
C GLY A 100 -2.64 -5.75 2.50
N LYS A 101 -2.91 -4.49 2.87
CA LYS A 101 -4.28 -4.06 3.04
C LYS A 101 -4.87 -4.18 1.65
N SER A 102 -5.75 -5.15 1.47
CA SER A 102 -6.73 -5.10 0.40
C SER A 102 -7.11 -3.63 0.28
N PHE A 103 -6.97 -3.08 -0.89
CA PHE A 103 -7.42 -1.74 -1.19
C PHE A 103 -8.80 -1.65 -0.56
N LYS A 104 -8.95 -0.89 0.54
CA LYS A 104 -10.28 -0.60 1.06
C LYS A 104 -10.92 0.31 0.04
N CYS A 105 -11.44 -0.34 -0.97
CA CYS A 105 -12.48 0.23 -1.78
C CYS A 105 -13.57 0.63 -0.81
N SER A 106 -14.05 1.85 -0.84
CA SER A 106 -15.30 2.16 -0.14
C SER A 106 -16.32 1.14 -0.64
N GLU A 107 -17.15 0.57 0.22
CA GLU A 107 -18.23 -0.35 -0.18
C GLU A 107 -19.03 0.21 -1.37
N GLU A 108 -19.16 1.54 -1.47
CA GLU A 108 -19.73 2.26 -2.60
C GLU A 108 -19.02 2.02 -3.95
N VAL A 109 -17.71 1.73 -3.98
CA VAL A 109 -16.98 1.54 -5.25
C VAL A 109 -17.13 0.12 -5.78
N GLU A 110 -17.18 -0.90 -4.92
CA GLU A 110 -17.46 -2.27 -5.35
C GLU A 110 -18.87 -2.39 -5.97
N ASP A 111 -19.86 -1.75 -5.35
CA ASP A 111 -21.25 -1.74 -5.83
C ASP A 111 -21.43 -0.88 -7.09
N HIS A 112 -20.49 0.04 -7.38
CA HIS A 112 -20.63 1.01 -8.47
C HIS A 112 -19.53 0.92 -9.54
N LEU A 113 -18.76 -0.18 -9.63
CA LEU A 113 -17.79 -0.39 -10.71
C LEU A 113 -18.40 -0.22 -12.11
N GLU A 114 -19.67 -0.56 -12.25
CA GLU A 114 -20.43 -0.41 -13.50
C GLU A 114 -20.43 1.02 -14.07
N ARG A 115 -20.32 2.05 -13.20
CA ARG A 115 -20.34 3.44 -13.63
C ARG A 115 -19.16 3.79 -14.54
N TYR A 116 -18.00 3.20 -14.29
CA TYR A 116 -16.77 3.46 -15.06
C TYR A 116 -16.77 2.77 -16.42
N PHE A 117 -17.65 1.80 -16.63
CA PHE A 117 -17.74 1.03 -17.87
C PHE A 117 -19.01 1.30 -18.67
N LYS A 118 -19.77 2.35 -18.32
CA LYS A 118 -21.02 2.72 -19.04
C LYS A 118 -20.77 3.17 -20.47
N LYS A 119 -19.67 3.87 -20.71
CA LYS A 119 -19.31 4.41 -22.04
C LYS A 119 -18.55 3.41 -22.89
N SER A 120 -17.78 2.53 -22.28
CA SER A 120 -16.95 1.53 -22.96
C SER A 120 -16.65 0.36 -22.03
N GLU A 121 -16.63 -0.86 -22.58
CA GLU A 121 -16.21 -2.07 -21.85
C GLU A 121 -14.73 -2.05 -21.48
N LEU A 122 -13.93 -1.24 -22.18
CA LEU A 122 -12.52 -1.05 -21.94
C LEU A 122 -12.21 0.43 -21.79
N ILE A 123 -11.61 0.79 -20.66
CA ILE A 123 -11.18 2.16 -20.39
C ILE A 123 -9.65 2.26 -20.30
N PRO A 124 -9.06 3.36 -20.74
CA PRO A 124 -7.63 3.59 -20.60
C PRO A 124 -7.25 3.74 -19.12
N CYS A 125 -6.08 3.21 -18.79
CA CYS A 125 -5.51 3.30 -17.46
C CYS A 125 -4.08 3.83 -17.58
N ILE A 126 -3.87 5.05 -17.12
CA ILE A 126 -2.57 5.69 -17.01
C ILE A 126 -1.92 5.20 -15.72
N VAL A 127 -0.71 4.67 -15.81
CA VAL A 127 0.06 4.22 -14.64
C VAL A 127 1.17 5.21 -14.36
N GLN A 128 1.24 5.69 -13.12
CA GLN A 128 2.15 6.73 -12.68
C GLN A 128 2.93 6.24 -11.45
N GLU A 129 4.24 6.50 -11.41
CA GLU A 129 5.05 6.27 -10.20
C GLU A 129 4.59 7.19 -9.07
N ALA A 130 4.27 6.62 -7.90
CA ALA A 130 3.72 7.38 -6.78
C ALA A 130 4.69 8.39 -6.17
N SER A 131 5.99 8.07 -6.19
CA SER A 131 7.04 8.89 -5.57
C SER A 131 7.51 10.05 -6.43
N THR A 132 7.51 9.88 -7.77
CA THR A 132 8.08 10.86 -8.71
C THR A 132 7.03 11.54 -9.56
N ASN A 133 5.80 11.00 -9.63
CA ASN A 133 4.75 11.35 -10.59
C ASN A 133 5.15 11.11 -12.06
N GLU A 134 6.20 10.34 -12.33
CA GLU A 134 6.54 9.94 -13.69
C GLU A 134 5.46 9.02 -14.27
N VAL A 135 5.02 9.28 -15.49
CA VAL A 135 4.10 8.38 -16.20
C VAL A 135 4.87 7.18 -16.70
N LEU A 136 4.50 6.00 -16.25
CA LEU A 136 5.21 4.76 -16.54
C LEU A 136 4.70 4.06 -17.81
N MET A 137 3.40 3.94 -17.94
CA MET A 137 2.77 3.25 -19.06
C MET A 137 1.29 3.61 -19.17
N LEU A 138 0.68 3.23 -20.29
CA LEU A 138 -0.76 3.18 -20.47
C LEU A 138 -1.16 1.75 -20.83
N ALA A 139 -2.21 1.27 -20.22
CA ALA A 139 -2.84 -0.02 -20.54
C ALA A 139 -4.37 0.15 -20.52
N TYR A 140 -5.10 -0.95 -20.67
CA TYR A 140 -6.57 -0.93 -20.62
C TYR A 140 -7.08 -1.83 -19.52
N MET A 141 -8.14 -1.38 -18.87
CA MET A 141 -8.87 -2.15 -17.88
C MET A 141 -10.30 -2.41 -18.36
N ASN A 142 -10.79 -3.62 -18.14
CA ASN A 142 -12.21 -3.93 -18.10
C ASN A 142 -12.66 -4.06 -16.64
N ARG A 143 -13.96 -4.26 -16.41
CA ARG A 143 -14.53 -4.41 -15.08
C ARG A 143 -13.78 -5.48 -14.24
N GLU A 144 -13.50 -6.64 -14.84
CA GLU A 144 -12.86 -7.75 -14.13
C GLU A 144 -11.39 -7.43 -13.75
N SER A 145 -10.62 -6.79 -14.62
CA SER A 145 -9.24 -6.39 -14.30
C SER A 145 -9.20 -5.29 -13.24
N MET A 146 -10.18 -4.37 -13.25
CA MET A 146 -10.30 -3.35 -12.21
C MET A 146 -10.64 -3.99 -10.86
N ALA A 147 -11.62 -4.90 -10.81
CA ALA A 147 -11.97 -5.65 -9.61
C ALA A 147 -10.77 -6.43 -9.05
N LYS A 148 -10.02 -7.16 -9.89
CA LYS A 148 -8.80 -7.87 -9.49
C LYS A 148 -7.70 -6.93 -9.00
N THR A 149 -7.58 -5.74 -9.59
CA THR A 149 -6.62 -4.72 -9.12
C THR A 149 -6.97 -4.26 -7.71
N LEU A 150 -8.25 -4.00 -7.44
CA LEU A 150 -8.74 -3.60 -6.12
C LEU A 150 -8.63 -4.73 -5.09
N GLU A 151 -8.91 -5.96 -5.48
CA GLU A 151 -8.80 -7.15 -4.61
C GLU A 151 -7.35 -7.44 -4.22
N THR A 152 -6.43 -7.43 -5.21
CA THR A 152 -5.06 -7.89 -5.00
C THR A 152 -4.09 -6.78 -4.57
N GLY A 153 -4.46 -5.51 -4.81
CA GLY A 153 -3.56 -4.36 -4.62
C GLY A 153 -2.41 -4.28 -5.65
N TYR A 154 -2.46 -5.10 -6.71
CA TYR A 154 -1.52 -5.09 -7.83
C TYR A 154 -2.25 -4.84 -9.14
N THR A 155 -1.60 -4.20 -10.11
CA THR A 155 -2.25 -3.85 -11.37
C THR A 155 -2.58 -5.08 -12.21
N TRP A 156 -3.85 -5.20 -12.57
CA TRP A 156 -4.37 -6.12 -13.56
C TRP A 156 -4.92 -5.33 -14.72
N PHE A 157 -4.68 -5.81 -15.92
CA PHE A 157 -5.11 -5.17 -17.15
C PHE A 157 -5.81 -6.17 -18.07
N TYR A 158 -6.46 -5.65 -19.09
CA TYR A 158 -7.01 -6.42 -20.18
C TYR A 158 -6.23 -6.20 -21.47
N SER A 159 -5.73 -7.27 -22.06
CA SER A 159 -5.00 -7.22 -23.32
C SER A 159 -5.98 -7.23 -24.49
N ARG A 160 -6.06 -6.12 -25.25
CA ARG A 160 -6.92 -6.00 -26.42
C ARG A 160 -6.57 -6.98 -27.53
N SER A 161 -5.29 -7.25 -27.74
CA SER A 161 -4.83 -8.17 -28.80
C SER A 161 -4.98 -9.64 -28.43
N ARG A 162 -4.79 -9.99 -27.15
CA ARG A 162 -4.91 -11.37 -26.66
C ARG A 162 -6.27 -11.70 -26.09
N GLN A 163 -7.10 -10.69 -25.87
CA GLN A 163 -8.43 -10.80 -25.24
C GLN A 163 -8.41 -11.56 -23.90
N THR A 164 -7.38 -11.30 -23.10
CA THR A 164 -7.18 -11.95 -21.80
C THR A 164 -6.74 -10.96 -20.75
N LEU A 165 -7.05 -11.28 -19.51
CA LEU A 165 -6.50 -10.58 -18.35
C LEU A 165 -5.01 -10.87 -18.21
N TRP A 166 -4.28 -9.91 -17.68
CA TRP A 166 -2.88 -10.10 -17.30
C TRP A 166 -2.51 -9.26 -16.10
N ASN A 167 -1.76 -9.85 -15.18
CA ASN A 167 -1.18 -9.18 -14.04
C ASN A 167 0.21 -8.65 -14.42
N LYS A 168 0.46 -7.39 -14.17
CA LYS A 168 1.76 -6.79 -14.45
C LYS A 168 2.82 -7.38 -13.55
N GLY A 169 3.82 -7.98 -14.17
CA GLY A 169 4.95 -8.60 -13.47
C GLY A 169 4.76 -10.06 -13.09
N ALA A 170 3.62 -10.71 -13.41
CA ALA A 170 3.40 -12.14 -13.10
C ALA A 170 4.50 -13.05 -13.63
N THR A 171 5.07 -12.75 -14.80
CA THR A 171 6.14 -13.56 -15.41
C THR A 171 7.52 -12.93 -15.18
N SER A 172 7.62 -11.60 -15.25
CA SER A 172 8.93 -10.90 -15.21
C SER A 172 9.38 -10.50 -13.80
N GLY A 173 8.52 -10.57 -12.80
CA GLY A 173 8.76 -10.00 -11.47
C GLY A 173 8.70 -8.46 -11.42
N HIS A 174 8.47 -7.79 -12.55
CA HIS A 174 8.37 -6.33 -12.62
C HIS A 174 6.95 -5.87 -12.27
N THR A 175 6.64 -5.88 -10.99
CA THR A 175 5.29 -5.66 -10.46
C THR A 175 4.97 -4.19 -10.24
N GLN A 176 3.67 -3.89 -10.17
CA GLN A 176 3.14 -2.56 -9.86
C GLN A 176 2.18 -2.68 -8.68
N LYS A 177 2.63 -2.26 -7.49
CA LYS A 177 1.78 -2.19 -6.32
C LYS A 177 0.99 -0.89 -6.33
N VAL A 178 -0.32 -1.00 -6.24
CA VAL A 178 -1.22 0.15 -6.26
C VAL A 178 -1.17 0.90 -4.92
N ILE A 179 -1.01 2.21 -5.00
CA ILE A 179 -1.07 3.13 -3.86
C ILE A 179 -2.41 3.87 -3.86
N SER A 180 -2.86 4.33 -5.03
CA SER A 180 -4.15 5.00 -5.19
C SER A 180 -4.64 4.87 -6.63
N MET A 181 -5.96 4.94 -6.79
CA MET A 181 -6.64 4.91 -8.08
C MET A 181 -7.64 6.06 -8.13
N TYR A 182 -7.68 6.75 -9.26
CA TYR A 182 -8.57 7.87 -9.52
C TYR A 182 -9.28 7.64 -10.86
N ALA A 183 -10.51 8.10 -10.96
CA ALA A 183 -11.17 8.29 -12.24
C ALA A 183 -11.05 9.76 -12.65
N ASP A 184 -11.14 10.05 -13.93
CA ASP A 184 -11.25 11.41 -14.42
C ASP A 184 -12.66 12.00 -14.21
N CYS A 185 -12.90 13.19 -14.70
CA CYS A 185 -14.13 13.97 -14.42
C CYS A 185 -15.40 13.34 -14.99
N ASP A 186 -15.33 12.48 -15.97
CA ASP A 186 -16.45 11.84 -16.66
C ASP A 186 -16.40 10.30 -16.63
N ASP A 187 -15.58 9.76 -15.74
CA ASP A 187 -15.48 8.35 -15.34
C ASP A 187 -15.11 7.39 -16.49
N ASP A 188 -14.34 7.83 -17.47
CA ASP A 188 -13.94 6.98 -18.60
C ASP A 188 -12.42 6.76 -18.76
N THR A 189 -11.62 7.32 -17.86
CA THR A 189 -10.16 7.13 -17.80
C THR A 189 -9.70 6.95 -16.36
N LEU A 190 -8.78 6.03 -16.13
CA LEU A 190 -8.20 5.79 -14.81
C LEU A 190 -6.77 6.32 -14.72
N LEU A 191 -6.42 6.91 -13.58
CA LEU A 191 -5.05 7.18 -13.15
C LEU A 191 -4.73 6.29 -11.96
N VAL A 192 -3.76 5.39 -12.10
CA VAL A 192 -3.31 4.50 -11.04
C VAL A 192 -1.90 4.88 -10.62
N LYS A 193 -1.75 5.32 -9.37
CA LYS A 193 -0.45 5.56 -8.77
C LYS A 193 0.08 4.27 -8.14
N VAL A 194 1.32 3.92 -8.49
CA VAL A 194 1.93 2.65 -8.09
C VAL A 194 3.34 2.84 -7.53
N VAL A 195 3.79 1.85 -6.79
CA VAL A 195 5.23 1.61 -6.57
C VAL A 195 5.66 0.58 -7.61
N GLN A 196 6.50 1.00 -8.56
CA GLN A 196 7.03 0.14 -9.59
C GLN A 196 8.24 -0.66 -9.10
N THR A 197 8.20 -1.98 -9.23
CA THR A 197 9.37 -2.84 -9.05
C THR A 197 9.93 -3.21 -10.42
N GLY A 198 11.21 -2.94 -10.65
CA GLY A 198 11.86 -3.19 -11.95
C GLY A 198 11.34 -2.26 -13.07
N ALA A 199 11.41 -2.70 -14.31
CA ALA A 199 11.02 -1.91 -15.47
C ALA A 199 9.51 -1.99 -15.77
N ALA A 200 8.86 -0.86 -16.07
CA ALA A 200 7.50 -0.88 -16.56
C ALA A 200 7.43 -1.36 -18.02
N CYS A 201 8.41 -0.98 -18.83
CA CYS A 201 8.46 -1.36 -20.25
C CYS A 201 9.05 -2.76 -20.45
N HIS A 202 8.53 -3.50 -21.45
CA HIS A 202 9.06 -4.80 -21.87
C HIS A 202 10.48 -4.70 -22.47
N THR A 203 10.91 -3.51 -22.87
CA THR A 203 12.28 -3.26 -23.37
C THR A 203 13.32 -3.12 -22.26
N GLY A 204 12.90 -3.13 -20.99
CA GLY A 204 13.77 -2.88 -19.82
C GLY A 204 13.84 -1.42 -19.42
N SER A 205 13.19 -0.50 -20.12
CA SER A 205 13.09 0.90 -19.72
C SER A 205 12.18 1.08 -18.51
N HIS A 206 12.51 2.01 -17.58
CA HIS A 206 11.68 2.33 -16.44
C HIS A 206 10.28 2.78 -16.85
N SER A 207 10.19 3.68 -17.83
CA SER A 207 8.93 4.14 -18.43
C SER A 207 8.81 3.68 -19.88
N CYS A 208 7.57 3.54 -20.36
CA CYS A 208 7.28 3.32 -21.78
C CYS A 208 7.42 4.61 -22.62
N PHE A 209 7.42 5.78 -21.98
CA PHE A 209 7.43 7.11 -22.63
C PHE A 209 8.84 7.70 -22.73
N TYR A 210 9.77 6.96 -23.33
CA TYR A 210 11.17 7.37 -23.48
C TYR A 210 11.53 7.90 -24.88
N LYS A 211 10.61 7.87 -25.83
CA LYS A 211 10.83 8.40 -27.19
C LYS A 211 10.28 9.83 -27.28
N GLU A 212 11.17 10.79 -27.29
CA GLU A 212 10.80 12.18 -27.54
C GLU A 212 10.39 12.35 -28.99
N ILE A 213 9.25 12.98 -29.25
CA ILE A 213 8.73 13.27 -30.59
C ILE A 213 9.01 14.74 -30.96
N ALA A 214 8.87 15.66 -30.01
CA ALA A 214 9.11 17.09 -30.20
C ALA A 214 9.49 17.74 -28.85
N ARG A 215 10.29 18.80 -28.94
CA ARG A 215 10.63 19.70 -27.82
C ARG A 215 10.60 21.13 -28.31
N ASN A 216 10.03 22.05 -27.51
CA ASN A 216 10.08 23.51 -27.75
C ASN A 216 11.30 24.13 -27.07
#